data_cdc1a1b36f0a1ab06e4efb120cab80d9
#
_entry.id   cdc1a1b36f0a1ab06e4efb120cab80d9
#
_cell.length_a   1.000
_cell.length_b   1.000
_cell.length_c   1.000
_cell.angle_alpha   90.00
_cell.angle_beta   90.00
_cell.angle_gamma   90.00
#
_symmetry.space_group_name_H-M   'P 1'
#
loop_
_entity.id
_entity.type
_entity.pdbx_description
1 polymer ?
#
loop_
_entity_poly.entity_id
_entity_poly.type
_entity_poly.pdbx_seq_one_letter_code
_entity_poly.pdbx_strand_id
1 'polypeptide(L)'
;MAEKSLNDLPRDVRVLLTKGNDALQRDNFEYAIDLFNQVLAREPGLYEVRKSLRTAQLKKAGDGGGFMKKMWSKTSSQPMVAKGELTLRSHPAEALQIAEQILNSDPNNSGAHRLVVKASHALEFPRTAAMSLEALFRNSPKDKEIAIEYANVLAEIGEPKRGERILAELYRANPTDNDLSQALKDLSARKTMDEGGYDSLADGTGSYRDILKNE
;
A
#
# COMPACT_ATOMS: atom_id res chain seq x y z
N MET A 1 3.14 12.19 8.99
CA MET A 1 4.01 11.20 9.70
C MET A 1 4.57 10.30 8.62
N ALA A 2 5.89 10.24 8.42
CA ALA A 2 6.50 9.48 7.31
C ALA A 2 6.63 7.98 7.63
N GLU A 3 6.71 7.14 6.59
CA GLU A 3 7.06 5.73 6.75
C GLU A 3 8.49 5.59 7.32
N LYS A 4 8.66 4.70 8.29
CA LYS A 4 9.90 4.53 9.05
C LYS A 4 10.66 3.27 8.62
N SER A 5 11.98 3.33 8.74
CA SER A 5 12.84 2.14 8.64
C SER A 5 12.90 1.39 9.99
N LEU A 6 13.42 0.15 9.94
CA LEU A 6 13.55 -0.70 11.16
C LEU A 6 14.72 -0.30 12.07
N ASN A 7 15.54 0.68 11.66
CA ASN A 7 16.85 0.94 12.31
C ASN A 7 16.74 1.55 13.71
N ASP A 8 15.69 2.36 13.97
CA ASP A 8 15.56 3.16 15.20
C ASP A 8 14.37 2.72 16.08
N LEU A 9 14.12 1.41 16.14
CA LEU A 9 13.03 0.89 16.94
C LEU A 9 13.36 0.84 18.43
N PRO A 10 12.41 1.23 19.31
CA PRO A 10 12.50 0.98 20.74
C PRO A 10 12.74 -0.52 21.02
N ARG A 11 13.48 -0.80 22.11
CA ARG A 11 13.89 -2.17 22.45
C ARG A 11 12.70 -3.14 22.58
N ASP A 12 11.63 -2.69 23.20
CA ASP A 12 10.41 -3.48 23.41
C ASP A 12 9.71 -3.80 22.09
N VAL A 13 9.62 -2.82 21.16
CA VAL A 13 9.08 -3.00 19.81
C VAL A 13 9.94 -3.98 19.00
N ARG A 14 11.26 -3.88 19.12
CA ARG A 14 12.20 -4.80 18.46
C ARG A 14 12.04 -6.24 18.93
N VAL A 15 11.82 -6.44 20.25
CA VAL A 15 11.56 -7.77 20.81
C VAL A 15 10.26 -8.37 20.25
N LEU A 16 9.19 -7.58 20.16
CA LEU A 16 7.92 -8.03 19.56
C LEU A 16 8.10 -8.40 18.09
N LEU A 17 8.82 -7.58 17.33
CA LEU A 17 9.10 -7.82 15.92
C LEU A 17 9.90 -9.11 15.70
N THR A 18 10.96 -9.34 16.50
CA THR A 18 11.75 -10.59 16.43
C THR A 18 10.88 -11.81 16.69
N LYS A 19 10.08 -11.79 17.75
CA LYS A 19 9.15 -12.88 18.06
C LYS A 19 8.10 -13.09 16.95
N GLY A 20 7.61 -12.02 16.36
CA GLY A 20 6.67 -12.08 15.22
C GLY A 20 7.29 -12.75 13.99
N ASN A 21 8.53 -12.41 13.66
CA ASN A 21 9.26 -13.04 12.56
C ASN A 21 9.56 -14.52 12.84
N ASP A 22 9.97 -14.87 14.06
CA ASP A 22 10.17 -16.26 14.46
C ASP A 22 8.88 -17.09 14.37
N ALA A 23 7.75 -16.51 14.81
CA ALA A 23 6.44 -17.14 14.70
C ALA A 23 6.03 -17.36 13.23
N LEU A 24 6.27 -16.37 12.35
CA LEU A 24 6.01 -16.46 10.91
C LEU A 24 6.86 -17.57 10.26
N GLN A 25 8.13 -17.69 10.63
CA GLN A 25 9.03 -18.72 10.11
C GLN A 25 8.62 -20.15 10.56
N ARG A 26 7.95 -20.27 11.72
CA ARG A 26 7.44 -21.53 12.24
C ARG A 26 5.99 -21.81 11.83
N ASP A 27 5.47 -21.08 10.87
CA ASP A 27 4.09 -21.14 10.36
C ASP A 27 3.00 -20.94 11.46
N ASN A 28 3.38 -20.33 12.58
CA ASN A 28 2.42 -19.90 13.60
C ASN A 28 1.84 -18.54 13.25
N PHE A 29 0.97 -18.53 12.21
CA PHE A 29 0.47 -17.30 11.60
C PHE A 29 -0.41 -16.48 12.54
N GLU A 30 -1.22 -17.09 13.40
CA GLU A 30 -2.07 -16.36 14.35
C GLU A 30 -1.23 -15.56 15.33
N TYR A 31 -0.25 -16.19 15.92
CA TYR A 31 0.64 -15.52 16.87
C TYR A 31 1.51 -14.45 16.20
N ALA A 32 1.98 -14.71 14.98
CA ALA A 32 2.70 -13.71 14.18
C ALA A 32 1.84 -12.46 13.90
N ILE A 33 0.58 -12.65 13.48
CA ILE A 33 -0.40 -11.59 13.24
C ILE A 33 -0.61 -10.74 14.50
N ASP A 34 -0.81 -11.36 15.65
CA ASP A 34 -1.01 -10.65 16.92
C ASP A 34 0.20 -9.79 17.30
N LEU A 35 1.42 -10.33 17.14
CA LEU A 35 2.65 -9.61 17.44
C LEU A 35 2.89 -8.44 16.47
N PHE A 36 2.69 -8.63 15.16
CA PHE A 36 2.82 -7.56 14.18
C PHE A 36 1.78 -6.46 14.39
N ASN A 37 0.54 -6.79 14.75
CA ASN A 37 -0.48 -5.80 15.11
C ASN A 37 -0.07 -4.98 16.33
N GLN A 38 0.53 -5.60 17.37
CA GLN A 38 1.04 -4.89 18.54
C GLN A 38 2.19 -3.93 18.17
N VAL A 39 3.07 -4.33 17.26
CA VAL A 39 4.14 -3.46 16.73
C VAL A 39 3.52 -2.27 15.99
N LEU A 40 2.60 -2.52 15.05
CA LEU A 40 1.98 -1.48 14.22
C LEU A 40 1.04 -0.55 15.00
N ALA A 41 0.49 -1.00 16.14
CA ALA A 41 -0.26 -0.13 17.04
C ALA A 41 0.62 0.95 17.70
N ARG A 42 1.90 0.65 17.93
CA ARG A 42 2.88 1.58 18.51
C ARG A 42 3.60 2.40 17.44
N GLU A 43 3.93 1.75 16.33
CA GLU A 43 4.70 2.32 15.22
C GLU A 43 3.98 2.08 13.88
N PRO A 44 2.92 2.84 13.58
CA PRO A 44 2.09 2.61 12.39
C PRO A 44 2.79 2.82 11.05
N GLY A 45 3.91 3.57 11.03
CA GLY A 45 4.69 3.85 9.83
C GLY A 45 5.68 2.75 9.42
N LEU A 46 5.71 1.59 10.09
CA LEU A 46 6.63 0.51 9.76
C LEU A 46 6.13 -0.35 8.59
N TYR A 47 6.48 0.06 7.38
CA TYR A 47 6.08 -0.64 6.15
C TYR A 47 6.52 -2.12 6.12
N GLU A 48 7.77 -2.42 6.48
CA GLU A 48 8.29 -3.81 6.43
C GLU A 48 7.53 -4.73 7.39
N VAL A 49 7.10 -4.23 8.55
CA VAL A 49 6.27 -5.00 9.49
C VAL A 49 4.89 -5.24 8.90
N ARG A 50 4.29 -4.24 8.26
CA ARG A 50 3.00 -4.40 7.58
C ARG A 50 3.07 -5.39 6.43
N LYS A 51 4.17 -5.43 5.69
CA LYS A 51 4.43 -6.44 4.65
C LYS A 51 4.50 -7.85 5.25
N SER A 52 5.17 -8.02 6.39
CA SER A 52 5.23 -9.30 7.12
C SER A 52 3.84 -9.70 7.65
N LEU A 53 3.08 -8.75 8.19
CA LEU A 53 1.69 -8.97 8.60
C LEU A 53 0.83 -9.46 7.42
N ARG A 54 0.92 -8.81 6.26
CA ARG A 54 0.18 -9.22 5.05
C ARG A 54 0.55 -10.63 4.62
N THR A 55 1.83 -10.99 4.70
CA THR A 55 2.30 -12.35 4.40
C THR A 55 1.68 -13.37 5.35
N ALA A 56 1.65 -13.09 6.67
CA ALA A 56 1.06 -13.97 7.67
C ALA A 56 -0.46 -14.14 7.45
N GLN A 57 -1.17 -13.05 7.17
CA GLN A 57 -2.61 -13.05 6.88
C GLN A 57 -2.95 -13.91 5.65
N LEU A 58 -2.19 -13.75 4.55
CA LEU A 58 -2.40 -14.51 3.32
C LEU A 58 -2.09 -16.01 3.50
N LYS A 59 -1.02 -16.35 4.20
CA LYS A 59 -0.67 -17.73 4.51
C LYS A 59 -1.73 -18.39 5.40
N LYS A 60 -2.17 -17.72 6.47
CA LYS A 60 -3.27 -18.18 7.32
C LYS A 60 -4.55 -18.45 6.53
N ALA A 61 -4.89 -17.58 5.58
CA ALA A 61 -6.08 -17.74 4.73
C ALA A 61 -5.93 -18.90 3.73
N GLY A 62 -4.72 -19.18 3.24
CA GLY A 62 -4.42 -20.30 2.35
C GLY A 62 -4.53 -21.67 3.04
N ASP A 63 -4.13 -21.75 4.31
CA ASP A 63 -4.13 -22.99 5.12
C ASP A 63 -5.53 -23.46 5.55
N GLY A 64 -6.56 -22.61 5.52
CA GLY A 64 -7.84 -22.95 6.15
C GLY A 64 -9.11 -22.47 5.44
N GLY A 65 -9.00 -21.93 4.22
CA GLY A 65 -10.08 -21.15 3.61
C GLY A 65 -11.05 -21.92 2.71
N GLY A 66 -12.00 -22.68 3.25
CA GLY A 66 -13.15 -23.17 2.51
C GLY A 66 -14.07 -22.01 2.04
N PHE A 67 -14.72 -22.19 0.88
CA PHE A 67 -15.65 -21.25 0.22
C PHE A 67 -16.72 -20.66 1.18
N MET A 68 -17.19 -21.42 2.16
CA MET A 68 -18.16 -20.98 3.17
C MET A 68 -17.64 -19.90 4.11
N LYS A 69 -16.37 -19.94 4.51
CA LYS A 69 -15.74 -18.92 5.38
C LYS A 69 -15.64 -17.56 4.65
N LYS A 70 -15.39 -17.60 3.35
CA LYS A 70 -15.30 -16.41 2.48
C LYS A 70 -16.65 -15.67 2.31
N MET A 71 -17.76 -16.40 2.35
CA MET A 71 -19.10 -15.82 2.21
C MET A 71 -19.60 -15.16 3.50
N TRP A 72 -19.28 -15.72 4.66
CA TRP A 72 -19.62 -15.13 5.98
C TRP A 72 -18.76 -13.90 6.33
N SER A 73 -17.49 -13.85 5.93
CA SER A 73 -16.61 -12.74 6.24
C SER A 73 -17.04 -11.44 5.53
N LYS A 74 -17.58 -11.53 4.31
CA LYS A 74 -18.03 -10.34 3.56
C LYS A 74 -19.17 -9.59 4.23
N THR A 75 -20.13 -10.30 4.83
CA THR A 75 -21.31 -9.69 5.45
C THR A 75 -20.98 -9.10 6.83
N SER A 76 -20.07 -9.72 7.58
CA SER A 76 -19.72 -9.29 8.93
C SER A 76 -18.72 -8.11 8.98
N SER A 77 -18.00 -7.84 7.88
CA SER A 77 -16.99 -6.76 7.85
C SER A 77 -17.55 -5.36 7.53
N GLN A 78 -18.75 -5.27 6.98
CA GLN A 78 -19.37 -3.99 6.58
C GLN A 78 -19.49 -2.96 7.74
N PRO A 79 -19.95 -3.33 8.95
CA PRO A 79 -20.02 -2.39 10.06
C PRO A 79 -18.64 -1.89 10.51
N MET A 80 -17.62 -2.75 10.43
CA MET A 80 -16.24 -2.36 10.77
C MET A 80 -15.63 -1.43 9.73
N VAL A 81 -15.87 -1.66 8.44
CA VAL A 81 -15.47 -0.74 7.37
C VAL A 81 -16.11 0.62 7.58
N ALA A 82 -17.43 0.68 7.84
CA ALA A 82 -18.13 1.94 8.11
C ALA A 82 -17.57 2.66 9.33
N LYS A 83 -17.27 1.92 10.42
CA LYS A 83 -16.60 2.50 11.60
C LYS A 83 -15.24 3.08 11.21
N GLY A 84 -14.43 2.37 10.45
CA GLY A 84 -13.13 2.83 9.98
C GLY A 84 -13.21 4.09 9.13
N GLU A 85 -14.19 4.18 8.21
CA GLU A 85 -14.43 5.38 7.39
C GLU A 85 -14.83 6.61 8.24
N LEU A 86 -15.59 6.42 9.31
CA LEU A 86 -15.91 7.50 10.24
C LEU A 86 -14.69 7.95 11.04
N THR A 87 -13.90 6.97 11.53
CA THR A 87 -12.68 7.22 12.31
C THR A 87 -11.60 7.91 11.47
N LEU A 88 -11.53 7.61 10.17
CA LEU A 88 -10.53 8.16 9.25
C LEU A 88 -10.45 9.69 9.25
N ARG A 89 -11.57 10.37 9.44
CA ARG A 89 -11.65 11.85 9.39
C ARG A 89 -10.84 12.53 10.49
N SER A 90 -10.76 11.92 11.66
CA SER A 90 -10.08 12.50 12.83
C SER A 90 -8.86 11.71 13.29
N HIS A 91 -8.84 10.41 13.08
CA HIS A 91 -7.82 9.49 13.58
C HIS A 91 -7.38 8.48 12.50
N PRO A 92 -6.64 8.91 11.45
CA PRO A 92 -6.28 8.03 10.34
C PRO A 92 -5.42 6.82 10.76
N ALA A 93 -4.59 6.93 11.80
CA ALA A 93 -3.83 5.79 12.32
C ALA A 93 -4.72 4.72 12.95
N GLU A 94 -5.79 5.12 13.64
CA GLU A 94 -6.78 4.19 14.20
C GLU A 94 -7.62 3.54 13.08
N ALA A 95 -8.01 4.31 12.08
CA ALA A 95 -8.69 3.77 10.89
C ALA A 95 -7.85 2.71 10.18
N LEU A 96 -6.54 2.92 10.09
CA LEU A 96 -5.59 1.95 9.55
C LEU A 96 -5.56 0.65 10.38
N GLN A 97 -5.58 0.75 11.71
CA GLN A 97 -5.67 -0.43 12.60
C GLN A 97 -6.98 -1.18 12.41
N ILE A 98 -8.12 -0.48 12.30
CA ILE A 98 -9.43 -1.11 12.03
C ILE A 98 -9.39 -1.87 10.70
N ALA A 99 -8.79 -1.29 9.66
CA ALA A 99 -8.62 -1.97 8.38
C ALA A 99 -7.78 -3.25 8.50
N GLU A 100 -6.66 -3.21 9.24
CA GLU A 100 -5.83 -4.40 9.47
C GLU A 100 -6.56 -5.49 10.26
N GLN A 101 -7.41 -5.12 11.22
CA GLN A 101 -8.25 -6.10 11.94
C GLN A 101 -9.21 -6.84 10.99
N ILE A 102 -9.81 -6.15 10.02
CA ILE A 102 -10.64 -6.79 8.99
C ILE A 102 -9.79 -7.73 8.14
N LEU A 103 -8.59 -7.29 7.72
CA LEU A 103 -7.67 -8.06 6.90
C LEU A 103 -7.08 -9.29 7.62
N ASN A 104 -7.06 -9.31 8.97
CA ASN A 104 -6.70 -10.50 9.75
C ASN A 104 -7.67 -11.68 9.53
N SER A 105 -8.92 -11.38 9.17
CA SER A 105 -9.98 -12.36 8.92
C SER A 105 -10.23 -12.59 7.44
N ASP A 106 -10.12 -11.56 6.62
CA ASP A 106 -10.31 -11.57 5.16
C ASP A 106 -9.22 -10.72 4.47
N PRO A 107 -8.04 -11.29 4.16
CA PRO A 107 -6.91 -10.58 3.56
C PRO A 107 -7.19 -10.00 2.16
N ASN A 108 -8.28 -10.40 1.52
CA ASN A 108 -8.68 -9.91 0.20
C ASN A 108 -9.88 -8.95 0.26
N ASN A 109 -10.25 -8.47 1.44
CA ASN A 109 -11.39 -7.57 1.63
C ASN A 109 -11.14 -6.22 0.96
N SER A 110 -11.85 -5.95 -0.14
CA SER A 110 -11.67 -4.72 -0.92
C SER A 110 -12.04 -3.46 -0.14
N GLY A 111 -13.04 -3.51 0.74
CA GLY A 111 -13.41 -2.38 1.60
C GLY A 111 -12.30 -2.01 2.58
N ALA A 112 -11.69 -3.04 3.21
CA ALA A 112 -10.57 -2.83 4.10
C ALA A 112 -9.32 -2.30 3.37
N HIS A 113 -9.00 -2.83 2.18
CA HIS A 113 -7.90 -2.29 1.36
C HIS A 113 -8.14 -0.85 0.94
N ARG A 114 -9.36 -0.46 0.55
CA ARG A 114 -9.70 0.95 0.27
C ARG A 114 -9.52 1.84 1.51
N LEU A 115 -9.89 1.34 2.69
CA LEU A 115 -9.67 2.06 3.94
C LEU A 115 -8.18 2.21 4.27
N VAL A 116 -7.35 1.16 4.04
CA VAL A 116 -5.88 1.26 4.15
C VAL A 116 -5.34 2.34 3.23
N VAL A 117 -5.75 2.37 1.95
CA VAL A 117 -5.30 3.37 0.97
C VAL A 117 -5.60 4.78 1.47
N LYS A 118 -6.87 5.06 1.83
CA LYS A 118 -7.28 6.38 2.33
C LYS A 118 -6.53 6.81 3.59
N ALA A 119 -6.38 5.89 4.57
CA ALA A 119 -5.64 6.15 5.79
C ALA A 119 -4.15 6.40 5.51
N SER A 120 -3.58 5.65 4.55
CA SER A 120 -2.19 5.80 4.14
C SER A 120 -1.92 7.15 3.48
N HIS A 121 -2.82 7.64 2.62
CA HIS A 121 -2.72 8.99 2.07
C HIS A 121 -2.75 10.06 3.16
N ALA A 122 -3.67 9.94 4.14
CA ALA A 122 -3.76 10.88 5.24
C ALA A 122 -2.54 10.86 6.18
N LEU A 123 -1.78 9.77 6.21
CA LEU A 123 -0.58 9.57 7.03
C LEU A 123 0.73 9.77 6.26
N GLU A 124 0.67 9.99 4.94
CA GLU A 124 1.84 10.04 4.05
C GLU A 124 2.63 8.72 4.06
N PHE A 125 1.91 7.60 3.88
CA PHE A 125 2.46 6.24 3.80
C PHE A 125 2.32 5.65 2.39
N PRO A 126 3.06 6.15 1.38
CA PRO A 126 2.86 5.78 -0.01
C PRO A 126 3.16 4.30 -0.30
N ARG A 127 4.17 3.70 0.33
CA ARG A 127 4.46 2.26 0.15
C ARG A 127 3.34 1.37 0.69
N THR A 128 2.71 1.77 1.80
CA THR A 128 1.54 1.09 2.38
C THR A 128 0.32 1.22 1.46
N ALA A 129 0.10 2.40 0.89
CA ALA A 129 -0.95 2.62 -0.11
C ALA A 129 -0.72 1.75 -1.34
N ALA A 130 0.50 1.74 -1.92
CA ALA A 130 0.87 0.92 -3.07
C ALA A 130 0.58 -0.57 -2.85
N MET A 131 0.94 -1.12 -1.67
CA MET A 131 0.68 -2.53 -1.34
C MET A 131 -0.81 -2.87 -1.33
N SER A 132 -1.67 -1.97 -0.84
CA SER A 132 -3.12 -2.19 -0.82
C SER A 132 -3.77 -1.96 -2.18
N LEU A 133 -3.28 -0.99 -2.96
CA LEU A 133 -3.69 -0.77 -4.35
C LEU A 133 -3.32 -1.95 -5.24
N GLU A 134 -2.16 -2.58 -5.02
CA GLU A 134 -1.80 -3.82 -5.71
C GLU A 134 -2.81 -4.95 -5.45
N ALA A 135 -3.27 -5.11 -4.20
CA ALA A 135 -4.29 -6.10 -3.87
C ALA A 135 -5.64 -5.76 -4.52
N LEU A 136 -6.06 -4.49 -4.51
CA LEU A 136 -7.28 -4.02 -5.18
C LEU A 136 -7.21 -4.24 -6.69
N PHE A 137 -6.10 -3.86 -7.33
CA PHE A 137 -5.90 -4.03 -8.75
C PHE A 137 -5.90 -5.51 -9.17
N ARG A 138 -5.28 -6.39 -8.37
CA ARG A 138 -5.33 -7.85 -8.61
C ARG A 138 -6.75 -8.40 -8.57
N ASN A 139 -7.59 -7.86 -7.67
CA ASN A 139 -9.00 -8.26 -7.56
C ASN A 139 -9.88 -7.68 -8.69
N SER A 140 -9.51 -6.53 -9.24
CA SER A 140 -10.26 -5.80 -10.26
C SER A 140 -9.32 -5.18 -11.31
N PRO A 141 -8.66 -6.00 -12.14
CA PRO A 141 -7.59 -5.53 -13.05
C PRO A 141 -8.08 -4.65 -14.20
N LYS A 142 -9.39 -4.52 -14.40
CA LYS A 142 -10.00 -3.65 -15.41
C LYS A 142 -10.57 -2.34 -14.83
N ASP A 143 -10.48 -2.15 -13.52
CA ASP A 143 -10.93 -0.93 -12.86
C ASP A 143 -9.90 0.19 -13.10
N LYS A 144 -10.29 1.15 -13.95
CA LYS A 144 -9.39 2.24 -14.36
C LYS A 144 -9.05 3.19 -13.20
N GLU A 145 -9.99 3.41 -12.28
CA GLU A 145 -9.78 4.32 -11.15
C GLU A 145 -8.70 3.75 -10.22
N ILE A 146 -8.79 2.45 -9.91
CA ILE A 146 -7.77 1.74 -9.12
C ILE A 146 -6.43 1.76 -9.86
N ALA A 147 -6.42 1.53 -11.17
CA ALA A 147 -5.19 1.50 -11.95
C ALA A 147 -4.49 2.86 -11.99
N ILE A 148 -5.24 3.94 -12.19
CA ILE A 148 -4.71 5.31 -12.21
C ILE A 148 -4.16 5.68 -10.83
N GLU A 149 -4.91 5.42 -9.76
CA GLU A 149 -4.45 5.69 -8.40
C GLU A 149 -3.19 4.89 -8.07
N TYR A 150 -3.16 3.60 -8.45
CA TYR A 150 -2.01 2.74 -8.24
C TYR A 150 -0.78 3.22 -9.01
N ALA A 151 -0.93 3.60 -10.28
CA ALA A 151 0.15 4.13 -11.10
C ALA A 151 0.73 5.44 -10.53
N ASN A 152 -0.12 6.33 -10.02
CA ASN A 152 0.31 7.57 -9.38
C ASN A 152 1.13 7.30 -8.11
N VAL A 153 0.66 6.38 -7.24
CA VAL A 153 1.38 6.01 -6.01
C VAL A 153 2.68 5.26 -6.33
N LEU A 154 2.71 4.44 -7.39
CA LEU A 154 3.95 3.82 -7.87
C LEU A 154 4.98 4.87 -8.30
N ALA A 155 4.58 5.94 -8.98
CA ALA A 155 5.48 7.04 -9.31
C ALA A 155 6.01 7.75 -8.06
N GLU A 156 5.14 7.98 -7.07
CA GLU A 156 5.52 8.60 -5.80
C GLU A 156 6.60 7.80 -5.04
N ILE A 157 6.58 6.47 -5.14
CA ILE A 157 7.59 5.60 -4.50
C ILE A 157 8.79 5.27 -5.41
N GLY A 158 8.94 5.96 -6.56
CA GLY A 158 10.06 5.79 -7.48
C GLY A 158 9.93 4.61 -8.45
N GLU A 159 8.70 4.09 -8.66
CA GLU A 159 8.42 3.00 -9.61
C GLU A 159 7.56 3.43 -10.82
N PRO A 160 7.83 4.59 -11.50
CA PRO A 160 6.96 5.12 -12.57
C PRO A 160 6.84 4.17 -13.75
N LYS A 161 7.91 3.43 -14.10
CA LYS A 161 7.88 2.46 -15.21
C LYS A 161 6.87 1.34 -15.00
N ARG A 162 6.65 0.94 -13.74
CA ARG A 162 5.63 -0.06 -13.41
C ARG A 162 4.22 0.50 -13.57
N GLY A 163 4.01 1.75 -13.15
CA GLY A 163 2.76 2.47 -13.35
C GLY A 163 2.41 2.67 -14.82
N GLU A 164 3.38 3.13 -15.63
CA GLU A 164 3.20 3.28 -17.09
C GLU A 164 2.75 1.97 -17.75
N ARG A 165 3.37 0.83 -17.39
CA ARG A 165 2.99 -0.46 -17.95
C ARG A 165 1.55 -0.83 -17.64
N ILE A 166 1.10 -0.63 -16.39
CA ILE A 166 -0.28 -0.90 -15.97
C ILE A 166 -1.27 -0.07 -16.78
N LEU A 167 -1.03 1.24 -16.89
CA LEU A 167 -1.93 2.14 -17.64
C LEU A 167 -1.89 1.85 -19.15
N ALA A 168 -0.74 1.54 -19.72
CA ALA A 168 -0.59 1.21 -21.13
C ALA A 168 -1.35 -0.07 -21.52
N GLU A 169 -1.38 -1.08 -20.65
CA GLU A 169 -2.14 -2.31 -20.86
C GLU A 169 -3.64 -2.03 -20.88
N LEU A 170 -4.15 -1.22 -19.96
CA LEU A 170 -5.55 -0.82 -19.93
C LEU A 170 -5.92 0.08 -21.12
N TYR A 171 -5.07 1.02 -21.48
CA TYR A 171 -5.29 1.91 -22.63
C TYR A 171 -5.32 1.14 -23.95
N ARG A 172 -4.47 0.10 -24.13
CA ARG A 172 -4.54 -0.76 -25.32
C ARG A 172 -5.88 -1.50 -25.42
N ALA A 173 -6.49 -1.86 -24.29
CA ALA A 173 -7.81 -2.49 -24.27
C ALA A 173 -8.95 -1.50 -24.57
N ASN A 174 -8.76 -0.21 -24.26
CA ASN A 174 -9.73 0.87 -24.52
C ASN A 174 -9.03 2.17 -24.96
N PRO A 175 -8.60 2.29 -26.23
CA PRO A 175 -7.82 3.43 -26.72
C PRO A 175 -8.59 4.76 -26.77
N THR A 176 -9.89 4.73 -26.59
CA THR A 176 -10.76 5.92 -26.58
C THR A 176 -10.97 6.51 -25.19
N ASP A 177 -10.42 5.88 -24.15
CA ASP A 177 -10.54 6.36 -22.77
C ASP A 177 -9.59 7.56 -22.53
N ASN A 178 -10.19 8.74 -22.41
CA ASN A 178 -9.45 9.99 -22.21
C ASN A 178 -8.73 10.04 -20.85
N ASP A 179 -9.29 9.43 -19.80
CA ASP A 179 -8.70 9.45 -18.46
C ASP A 179 -7.40 8.63 -18.44
N LEU A 180 -7.40 7.45 -19.10
CA LEU A 180 -6.20 6.63 -19.24
C LEU A 180 -5.14 7.31 -20.10
N SER A 181 -5.56 7.97 -21.22
CA SER A 181 -4.64 8.74 -22.05
C SER A 181 -3.98 9.88 -21.29
N GLN A 182 -4.76 10.61 -20.50
CA GLN A 182 -4.25 11.72 -19.70
C GLN A 182 -3.31 11.22 -18.61
N ALA A 183 -3.71 10.17 -17.85
CA ALA A 183 -2.89 9.59 -16.79
C ALA A 183 -1.52 9.09 -17.33
N LEU A 184 -1.49 8.48 -18.52
CA LEU A 184 -0.23 8.09 -19.18
C LEU A 184 0.67 9.28 -19.48
N LYS A 185 0.12 10.36 -20.03
CA LYS A 185 0.88 11.59 -20.34
C LYS A 185 1.45 12.22 -19.07
N ASP A 186 0.63 12.32 -18.01
CA ASP A 186 1.05 12.91 -16.74
C ASP A 186 2.16 12.10 -16.09
N LEU A 187 2.05 10.76 -16.15
CA LEU A 187 3.07 9.86 -15.60
C LEU A 187 4.38 9.94 -16.37
N SER A 188 4.32 9.98 -17.71
CA SER A 188 5.50 10.12 -18.58
C SER A 188 6.17 11.49 -18.37
N ALA A 189 5.41 12.55 -18.17
CA ALA A 189 5.94 13.87 -17.85
C ALA A 189 6.69 13.89 -16.52
N ARG A 190 6.10 13.30 -15.44
CA ARG A 190 6.77 13.17 -14.14
C ARG A 190 8.09 12.40 -14.25
N LYS A 191 8.07 11.26 -14.94
CA LYS A 191 9.27 10.45 -15.16
C LYS A 191 10.38 11.23 -15.86
N THR A 192 10.05 12.01 -16.90
CA THR A 192 11.04 12.83 -17.62
C THR A 192 11.63 13.91 -16.70
N MET A 193 10.81 14.49 -15.82
CA MET A 193 11.29 15.46 -14.82
C MET A 193 12.24 14.82 -13.81
N ASP A 194 11.90 13.64 -13.28
CA ASP A 194 12.73 12.90 -12.33
C ASP A 194 14.04 12.41 -12.97
N GLU A 195 13.98 11.83 -14.18
CA GLU A 195 15.15 11.33 -14.91
C GLU A 195 16.02 12.50 -15.46
N GLY A 196 15.44 13.64 -15.77
CA GLY A 196 16.13 14.84 -16.26
C GLY A 196 16.85 15.64 -15.18
N GLY A 197 16.79 15.24 -13.92
CA GLY A 197 17.50 15.91 -12.81
C GLY A 197 17.00 17.33 -12.52
N TYR A 198 15.79 17.70 -12.96
CA TYR A 198 15.22 19.03 -12.77
C TYR A 198 14.95 19.37 -11.29
N ASP A 199 14.82 18.37 -10.40
CA ASP A 199 14.66 18.57 -8.96
C ASP A 199 15.88 19.27 -8.34
N SER A 200 17.08 18.99 -8.83
CA SER A 200 18.31 19.67 -8.40
C SER A 200 18.39 21.14 -8.81
N LEU A 201 17.60 21.56 -9.78
CA LEU A 201 17.48 22.98 -10.17
C LEU A 201 16.44 23.72 -9.32
N ALA A 202 15.37 23.07 -8.91
CA ALA A 202 14.33 23.66 -8.07
C ALA A 202 14.87 23.99 -6.67
N ASP A 203 15.74 23.13 -6.13
CA ASP A 203 16.40 23.31 -4.83
C ASP A 203 17.64 24.21 -4.88
N GLY A 204 18.00 24.74 -6.05
CA GLY A 204 19.15 25.65 -6.22
C GLY A 204 20.52 24.98 -6.04
N THR A 205 20.58 23.65 -5.98
CA THR A 205 21.82 22.89 -5.75
C THR A 205 22.47 22.36 -7.04
N GLY A 206 21.77 22.41 -8.19
CA GLY A 206 22.25 21.94 -9.49
C GLY A 206 22.48 23.09 -10.50
N SER A 207 23.40 22.88 -11.44
CA SER A 207 23.63 23.79 -12.58
C SER A 207 22.99 23.24 -13.85
N TYR A 208 22.32 24.11 -14.63
CA TYR A 208 21.78 23.78 -15.95
C TYR A 208 22.79 23.11 -16.89
N ARG A 209 24.10 23.35 -16.67
CA ARG A 209 25.20 22.74 -17.42
C ARG A 209 25.41 21.25 -17.12
N ASP A 210 25.03 20.78 -15.94
CA ASP A 210 25.26 19.39 -15.53
C ASP A 210 24.20 18.46 -16.13
N ILE A 211 23.02 19.00 -16.45
CA ILE A 211 21.94 18.26 -17.12
C ILE A 211 22.29 18.00 -18.60
N LEU A 212 22.89 19.00 -19.28
CA LEU A 212 23.23 18.92 -20.72
C LEU A 212 24.47 18.03 -21.00
N LYS A 213 25.18 17.53 -19.98
CA LYS A 213 26.33 16.62 -20.15
C LYS A 213 25.96 15.14 -20.09
N ASN A 214 24.73 14.81 -19.69
CA ASN A 214 24.25 13.44 -19.55
C ASN A 214 23.29 13.00 -20.69
N GLU A 215 23.13 13.81 -21.72
CA GLU A 215 22.56 13.45 -23.02
C GLU A 215 23.69 13.10 -24.01
#